data_c483f9a8c4ee3cc5712465bf0fab69e6
#
_entry.id   c483f9a8c4ee3cc5712465bf0fab69e6
#
_cell.length_a   1.000
_cell.length_b   1.000
_cell.length_c   1.000
_cell.angle_alpha   90.00
_cell.angle_beta   90.00
_cell.angle_gamma   90.00
#
_symmetry.space_group_name_H-M   'P 1'
#
loop_
_entity.id
_entity.type
_entity.pdbx_description
1 polymer ?
#
loop_
_entity_poly.entity_id
_entity_poly.type
_entity_poly.pdbx_seq_one_letter_code
_entity_poly.pdbx_strand_id
1 'polypeptide(L)'
;MVDKNALWKKYAYLVRHEALRLQVRLPGSVELDDLVQAGAIALLNAIDHYDPKKGIVFSTYITQRIRWALIDELRERDWVPRRIRSNAREIAAVIRRIEQRTGQPAKEADVAAEMNVTLEEYQQMLTDTNVSQICSLDELMEEMADRFEQPDAQHEKLNPLNEATKIRLVSQISDEIKALPEREQTLLNLYYQQELNMKEVGQILGITETRVSQLHSQAIKRLRSRLQLAS
;
A
#
# COMPACT_ATOMS: atom_id res chain seq x y z
N MET A 1 29.13 -8.39 -20.83
CA MET A 1 29.15 -7.92 -19.44
C MET A 1 28.29 -6.65 -19.43
N VAL A 2 27.20 -6.66 -18.73
CA VAL A 2 26.28 -5.49 -18.70
C VAL A 2 26.99 -4.39 -17.90
N ASP A 3 27.13 -3.21 -18.48
CA ASP A 3 27.73 -2.07 -17.77
C ASP A 3 26.77 -1.57 -16.69
N LYS A 4 27.06 -1.96 -15.43
CA LYS A 4 26.26 -1.59 -14.26
C LYS A 4 26.14 -0.07 -14.09
N ASN A 5 27.22 0.67 -14.41
CA ASN A 5 27.25 2.12 -14.31
C ASN A 5 26.33 2.78 -15.36
N ALA A 6 26.28 2.22 -16.57
CA ALA A 6 25.37 2.71 -17.60
C ALA A 6 23.91 2.47 -17.22
N LEU A 7 23.58 1.30 -16.64
CA LEU A 7 22.23 1.01 -16.14
C LEU A 7 21.85 1.92 -14.99
N TRP A 8 22.74 2.12 -14.01
CA TRP A 8 22.51 3.05 -12.92
C TRP A 8 22.16 4.45 -13.43
N LYS A 9 23.02 5.03 -14.28
CA LYS A 9 22.79 6.37 -14.83
C LYS A 9 21.47 6.47 -15.59
N LYS A 10 21.10 5.41 -16.29
CA LYS A 10 19.86 5.37 -17.08
C LYS A 10 18.61 5.31 -16.23
N TYR A 11 18.64 4.64 -15.05
CA TYR A 11 17.44 4.34 -14.29
C TYR A 11 17.41 4.99 -12.89
N ALA A 12 18.45 5.70 -12.46
CA ALA A 12 18.51 6.38 -11.16
C ALA A 12 17.36 7.38 -10.94
N TYR A 13 16.85 7.98 -12.02
CA TYR A 13 15.71 8.89 -11.93
C TYR A 13 14.44 8.22 -11.40
N LEU A 14 14.27 6.91 -11.64
CA LEU A 14 13.11 6.16 -11.15
C LEU A 14 13.07 6.11 -9.61
N VAL A 15 14.24 6.05 -8.96
CA VAL A 15 14.33 6.05 -7.50
C VAL A 15 13.68 7.32 -6.93
N ARG A 16 14.12 8.48 -7.42
CA ARG A 16 13.56 9.75 -6.95
C ARG A 16 12.10 9.92 -7.34
N HIS A 17 11.72 9.45 -8.51
CA HIS A 17 10.34 9.49 -8.99
C HIS A 17 9.41 8.68 -8.07
N GLU A 18 9.75 7.41 -7.79
CA GLU A 18 8.93 6.55 -6.92
C GLU A 18 8.93 7.05 -5.46
N ALA A 19 10.08 7.55 -4.95
CA ALA A 19 10.15 8.13 -3.63
C ALA A 19 9.24 9.36 -3.46
N LEU A 20 9.25 10.30 -4.44
CA LEU A 20 8.37 11.46 -4.42
C LEU A 20 6.89 11.08 -4.50
N ARG A 21 6.54 10.11 -5.35
CA ARG A 21 5.15 9.61 -5.47
C ARG A 21 4.65 9.02 -4.15
N LEU A 22 5.51 8.29 -3.45
CA LEU A 22 5.16 7.74 -2.15
C LEU A 22 5.08 8.83 -1.09
N GLN A 23 6.02 9.80 -1.07
CA GLN A 23 6.08 10.87 -0.07
C GLN A 23 4.81 11.72 -0.02
N VAL A 24 4.16 12.00 -1.16
CA VAL A 24 2.88 12.75 -1.20
C VAL A 24 1.79 12.10 -0.33
N ARG A 25 1.90 10.81 -0.08
CA ARG A 25 0.93 10.00 0.65
C ARG A 25 1.36 9.73 2.10
N LEU A 26 2.54 10.19 2.49
CA LEU A 26 3.16 9.95 3.79
C LEU A 26 3.07 11.19 4.69
N PRO A 27 3.13 11.01 6.03
CA PRO A 27 3.25 12.13 6.95
C PRO A 27 4.51 12.94 6.69
N GLY A 28 4.49 14.23 7.02
CA GLY A 28 5.64 15.12 6.85
C GLY A 28 6.88 14.75 7.70
N SER A 29 6.75 13.78 8.60
CA SER A 29 7.87 13.22 9.38
C SER A 29 8.76 12.27 8.56
N VAL A 30 8.33 11.86 7.35
CA VAL A 30 9.12 11.00 6.45
C VAL A 30 10.06 11.85 5.60
N GLU A 31 11.35 11.66 5.77
CA GLU A 31 12.33 12.38 4.97
C GLU A 31 12.49 11.73 3.58
N LEU A 32 12.45 12.57 2.54
CA LEU A 32 12.62 12.12 1.16
C LEU A 32 13.96 11.41 0.95
N ASP A 33 15.00 11.91 1.60
CA ASP A 33 16.37 11.40 1.43
C ASP A 33 16.51 9.97 1.93
N ASP A 34 15.80 9.58 2.98
CA ASP A 34 15.76 8.20 3.48
C ASP A 34 15.13 7.27 2.45
N LEU A 35 14.00 7.67 1.88
CA LEU A 35 13.34 6.91 0.82
C LEU A 35 14.24 6.79 -0.42
N VAL A 36 14.87 7.88 -0.84
CA VAL A 36 15.80 7.88 -1.98
C VAL A 36 16.98 6.94 -1.72
N GLN A 37 17.51 6.92 -0.51
CA GLN A 37 18.60 6.02 -0.14
C GLN A 37 18.18 4.55 -0.21
N ALA A 38 17.04 4.18 0.38
CA ALA A 38 16.52 2.82 0.32
C ALA A 38 16.26 2.38 -1.13
N GLY A 39 15.61 3.23 -1.93
CA GLY A 39 15.37 2.97 -3.34
C GLY A 39 16.66 2.85 -4.17
N ALA A 40 17.70 3.62 -3.84
CA ALA A 40 19.01 3.54 -4.51
C ALA A 40 19.70 2.20 -4.25
N ILE A 41 19.67 1.72 -3.00
CA ILE A 41 20.20 0.40 -2.63
C ILE A 41 19.43 -0.70 -3.38
N ALA A 42 18.09 -0.60 -3.43
CA ALA A 42 17.25 -1.56 -4.14
C ALA A 42 17.55 -1.59 -5.64
N LEU A 43 17.76 -0.44 -6.28
CA LEU A 43 18.14 -0.36 -7.70
C LEU A 43 19.47 -1.06 -7.96
N LEU A 44 20.49 -0.84 -7.12
CA LEU A 44 21.79 -1.52 -7.24
C LEU A 44 21.63 -3.04 -7.13
N ASN A 45 20.91 -3.50 -6.13
CA ASN A 45 20.63 -4.92 -5.93
C ASN A 45 19.83 -5.51 -7.12
N ALA A 46 18.84 -4.77 -7.65
CA ALA A 46 18.06 -5.21 -8.79
C ALA A 46 18.90 -5.35 -10.08
N ILE A 47 19.86 -4.45 -10.31
CA ILE A 47 20.81 -4.54 -11.44
C ILE A 47 21.64 -5.83 -11.35
N ASP A 48 22.01 -6.25 -10.14
CA ASP A 48 22.84 -7.43 -9.93
C ASP A 48 22.08 -8.75 -10.07
N HIS A 49 20.78 -8.75 -9.76
CA HIS A 49 19.96 -9.96 -9.71
C HIS A 49 18.97 -10.09 -10.89
N TYR A 50 19.01 -9.16 -11.85
CA TYR A 50 18.11 -9.24 -13.01
C TYR A 50 18.48 -10.41 -13.93
N ASP A 51 17.50 -11.26 -14.22
CA ASP A 51 17.61 -12.34 -15.19
C ASP A 51 16.72 -12.06 -16.42
N PRO A 52 17.34 -11.75 -17.58
CA PRO A 52 16.58 -11.51 -18.82
C PRO A 52 15.76 -12.72 -19.29
N LYS A 53 16.12 -13.94 -18.85
CA LYS A 53 15.41 -15.17 -19.26
C LYS A 53 14.01 -15.27 -18.68
N LYS A 54 13.70 -14.51 -17.64
CA LYS A 54 12.36 -14.47 -17.03
C LYS A 54 11.33 -13.66 -17.83
N GLY A 55 11.68 -13.09 -18.98
CA GLY A 55 10.75 -12.40 -19.89
C GLY A 55 10.16 -11.09 -19.36
N ILE A 56 10.58 -10.63 -18.18
CA ILE A 56 10.10 -9.36 -17.58
C ILE A 56 10.97 -8.22 -18.13
N VAL A 57 10.33 -7.13 -18.55
CA VAL A 57 11.05 -5.93 -19.00
C VAL A 57 11.83 -5.35 -17.81
N PHE A 58 13.11 -5.01 -18.06
CA PHE A 58 14.02 -4.53 -17.01
C PHE A 58 13.46 -3.33 -16.23
N SER A 59 12.87 -2.34 -16.91
CA SER A 59 12.28 -1.18 -16.24
C SER A 59 11.14 -1.55 -15.28
N THR A 60 10.28 -2.47 -15.68
CA THR A 60 9.17 -2.95 -14.84
C THR A 60 9.71 -3.66 -13.60
N TYR A 61 10.72 -4.54 -13.77
CA TYR A 61 11.35 -5.26 -12.67
C TYR A 61 11.97 -4.31 -11.63
N ILE A 62 12.78 -3.34 -12.08
CA ILE A 62 13.43 -2.41 -11.14
C ILE A 62 12.43 -1.47 -10.45
N THR A 63 11.39 -0.99 -11.16
CA THR A 63 10.37 -0.15 -10.55
C THR A 63 9.68 -0.87 -9.39
N GLN A 64 9.35 -2.13 -9.60
CA GLN A 64 8.71 -2.94 -8.56
C GLN A 64 9.66 -3.21 -7.37
N ARG A 65 10.94 -3.51 -7.64
CA ARG A 65 11.96 -3.69 -6.59
C ARG A 65 12.19 -2.42 -5.77
N ILE A 66 12.21 -1.26 -6.43
CA ILE A 66 12.30 0.04 -5.74
C ILE A 66 11.08 0.23 -4.84
N ARG A 67 9.84 0.04 -5.35
CA ARG A 67 8.62 0.21 -4.56
C ARG A 67 8.60 -0.66 -3.31
N TRP A 68 8.93 -1.93 -3.44
CA TRP A 68 9.01 -2.84 -2.29
C TRP A 68 10.03 -2.37 -1.26
N ALA A 69 11.23 -1.97 -1.69
CA ALA A 69 12.23 -1.48 -0.75
C ALA A 69 11.81 -0.19 -0.03
N LEU A 70 11.07 0.71 -0.69
CA LEU A 70 10.53 1.90 -0.05
C LEU A 70 9.51 1.55 1.03
N ILE A 71 8.67 0.55 0.79
CA ILE A 71 7.68 0.09 1.76
C ILE A 71 8.35 -0.66 2.91
N ASP A 72 9.35 -1.50 2.63
CA ASP A 72 10.13 -2.20 3.65
C ASP A 72 10.88 -1.21 4.55
N GLU A 73 11.47 -0.15 4.00
CA GLU A 73 12.09 0.93 4.78
C GLU A 73 11.09 1.59 5.74
N LEU A 74 9.85 1.82 5.26
CA LEU A 74 8.77 2.34 6.10
C LEU A 74 8.39 1.37 7.24
N ARG A 75 8.46 0.08 7.03
CA ARG A 75 8.17 -0.95 8.04
C ARG A 75 9.27 -1.08 9.07
N GLU A 76 10.53 -1.15 8.63
CA GLU A 76 11.68 -1.34 9.52
C GLU A 76 11.85 -0.20 10.52
N ARG A 77 11.57 1.01 10.11
CA ARG A 77 11.65 2.18 10.98
C ARG A 77 10.45 2.35 11.92
N ASP A 78 9.51 1.39 11.95
CA ASP A 78 8.23 1.49 12.69
C ASP A 78 7.53 2.84 12.42
N TRP A 79 7.52 3.26 11.14
CA TRP A 79 6.99 4.53 10.65
C TRP A 79 5.50 4.74 10.94
N VAL A 80 4.84 3.68 11.41
CA VAL A 80 3.51 3.77 12.00
C VAL A 80 3.66 3.69 13.53
N PRO A 81 4.00 4.80 14.21
CA PRO A 81 4.17 4.81 15.64
C PRO A 81 2.95 4.19 16.33
N ARG A 82 3.14 3.57 17.47
CA ARG A 82 2.03 2.98 18.27
C ARG A 82 0.88 3.97 18.45
N ARG A 83 1.19 5.26 18.54
CA ARG A 83 0.22 6.36 18.60
C ARG A 83 -0.66 6.41 17.36
N ILE A 84 -0.10 6.30 16.16
CA ILE A 84 -0.87 6.35 14.89
C ILE A 84 -1.79 5.13 14.79
N ARG A 85 -1.31 3.94 15.15
CA ARG A 85 -2.16 2.73 15.22
C ARG A 85 -3.27 2.86 16.26
N SER A 86 -2.99 3.51 17.40
CA SER A 86 -4.00 3.83 18.41
C SER A 86 -5.03 4.80 17.88
N ASN A 87 -4.60 5.89 17.24
CA ASN A 87 -5.45 6.89 16.62
C ASN A 87 -6.37 6.27 15.55
N ALA A 88 -5.84 5.38 14.70
CA ALA A 88 -6.64 4.67 13.70
C ALA A 88 -7.78 3.85 14.32
N ARG A 89 -7.50 3.15 15.42
CA ARG A 89 -8.52 2.37 16.14
C ARG A 89 -9.56 3.26 16.81
N GLU A 90 -9.12 4.36 17.40
CA GLU A 90 -9.98 5.34 18.08
C GLU A 90 -10.90 6.03 17.08
N ILE A 91 -10.37 6.55 15.98
CA ILE A 91 -11.15 7.12 14.87
C ILE A 91 -12.21 6.12 14.39
N ALA A 92 -11.81 4.88 14.11
CA ALA A 92 -12.74 3.85 13.65
C ALA A 92 -13.82 3.49 14.69
N ALA A 93 -13.51 3.56 15.98
CA ALA A 93 -14.46 3.32 17.05
C ALA A 93 -15.48 4.46 17.20
N VAL A 94 -15.01 5.71 17.15
CA VAL A 94 -15.85 6.92 17.23
C VAL A 94 -16.79 6.99 16.04
N ILE A 95 -16.29 6.77 14.83
CA ILE A 95 -17.11 6.72 13.61
C ILE A 95 -18.23 5.72 13.76
N ARG A 96 -17.91 4.47 14.14
CA ARG A 96 -18.94 3.42 14.34
C ARG A 96 -20.00 3.82 15.37
N ARG A 97 -19.58 4.47 16.46
CA ARG A 97 -20.49 4.94 17.52
C ARG A 97 -21.45 6.00 16.98
N ILE A 98 -20.94 6.97 16.21
CA ILE A 98 -21.78 8.03 15.61
C ILE A 98 -22.75 7.41 14.60
N GLU A 99 -22.27 6.53 13.71
CA GLU A 99 -23.12 5.89 12.69
C GLU A 99 -24.20 5.00 13.30
N GLN A 100 -23.89 4.26 14.37
CA GLN A 100 -24.89 3.47 15.11
C GLN A 100 -25.96 4.36 15.79
N ARG A 101 -25.53 5.55 16.29
CA ARG A 101 -26.44 6.49 16.97
C ARG A 101 -27.33 7.25 15.98
N THR A 102 -26.78 7.64 14.82
CA THR A 102 -27.47 8.53 13.87
C THR A 102 -28.11 7.81 12.69
N GLY A 103 -27.70 6.57 12.40
CA GLY A 103 -28.10 5.84 11.19
C GLY A 103 -27.55 6.44 9.90
N GLN A 104 -26.68 7.44 9.98
CA GLN A 104 -26.09 8.16 8.85
C GLN A 104 -24.54 8.09 8.89
N PRO A 105 -23.85 8.24 7.74
CA PRO A 105 -22.41 8.35 7.71
C PRO A 105 -21.90 9.48 8.60
N ALA A 106 -20.87 9.20 9.41
CA ALA A 106 -20.29 10.18 10.31
C ALA A 106 -19.65 11.35 9.53
N LYS A 107 -19.94 12.58 9.95
CA LYS A 107 -19.29 13.79 9.41
C LYS A 107 -17.99 14.06 10.17
N GLU A 108 -17.02 14.64 9.49
CA GLU A 108 -15.69 14.95 10.09
C GLU A 108 -15.80 15.82 11.33
N ALA A 109 -16.65 16.85 11.29
CA ALA A 109 -16.88 17.73 12.43
C ALA A 109 -17.43 17.00 13.65
N ASP A 110 -18.35 16.04 13.44
CA ASP A 110 -18.94 15.25 14.52
C ASP A 110 -17.91 14.28 15.13
N VAL A 111 -17.02 13.70 14.30
CA VAL A 111 -15.95 12.85 14.77
C VAL A 111 -14.91 13.64 15.56
N ALA A 112 -14.48 14.80 15.04
CA ALA A 112 -13.55 15.68 15.73
C ALA A 112 -14.09 16.13 17.10
N ALA A 113 -15.37 16.54 17.15
CA ALA A 113 -16.02 16.94 18.39
C ALA A 113 -16.12 15.78 19.40
N GLU A 114 -16.48 14.57 18.97
CA GLU A 114 -16.58 13.39 19.85
C GLU A 114 -15.17 12.94 20.37
N MET A 115 -14.12 13.22 19.60
CA MET A 115 -12.73 12.96 19.99
C MET A 115 -12.09 14.11 20.83
N ASN A 116 -12.80 15.21 21.03
CA ASN A 116 -12.29 16.43 21.67
C ASN A 116 -11.02 17.01 21.02
N VAL A 117 -10.95 16.97 19.70
CA VAL A 117 -9.86 17.56 18.90
C VAL A 117 -10.44 18.59 17.92
N THR A 118 -9.59 19.49 17.43
CA THR A 118 -9.99 20.40 16.35
C THR A 118 -10.17 19.63 15.03
N LEU A 119 -10.90 20.21 14.09
CA LEU A 119 -11.08 19.61 12.76
C LEU A 119 -9.74 19.43 12.03
N GLU A 120 -8.82 20.40 12.20
CA GLU A 120 -7.49 20.35 11.61
C GLU A 120 -6.65 19.22 12.20
N GLU A 121 -6.65 19.06 13.53
CA GLU A 121 -5.99 17.94 14.22
C GLU A 121 -6.55 16.60 13.77
N TYR A 122 -7.88 16.49 13.65
CA TYR A 122 -8.53 15.29 13.15
C TYR A 122 -8.09 14.94 11.71
N GLN A 123 -8.06 15.93 10.80
CA GLN A 123 -7.60 15.73 9.42
C GLN A 123 -6.12 15.31 9.37
N GLN A 124 -5.27 15.89 10.22
CA GLN A 124 -3.88 15.45 10.33
C GLN A 124 -3.78 14.01 10.83
N MET A 125 -4.54 13.66 11.88
CA MET A 125 -4.59 12.28 12.38
C MET A 125 -5.07 11.31 11.29
N LEU A 126 -6.02 11.70 10.46
CA LEU A 126 -6.52 10.89 9.36
C LEU A 126 -5.44 10.65 8.29
N THR A 127 -4.72 11.71 7.92
CA THR A 127 -3.59 11.63 6.98
C THR A 127 -2.50 10.70 7.50
N ASP A 128 -2.13 10.83 8.78
CA ASP A 128 -1.15 9.96 9.41
C ASP A 128 -1.58 8.49 9.43
N THR A 129 -2.89 8.21 9.61
CA THR A 129 -3.41 6.84 9.63
C THR A 129 -3.47 6.19 8.24
N ASN A 130 -3.51 6.96 7.16
CA ASN A 130 -3.53 6.44 5.80
C ASN A 130 -2.26 5.63 5.45
N VAL A 131 -1.11 5.98 6.04
CA VAL A 131 0.15 5.23 5.88
C VAL A 131 0.02 3.79 6.37
N SER A 132 -0.64 3.59 7.52
CA SER A 132 -0.84 2.25 8.07
C SER A 132 -1.70 1.36 7.16
N GLN A 133 -2.54 1.97 6.32
CA GLN A 133 -3.40 1.26 5.39
C GLN A 133 -2.64 0.82 4.11
N ILE A 134 -1.67 1.61 3.66
CA ILE A 134 -0.79 1.23 2.53
C ILE A 134 0.00 -0.02 2.92
N CYS A 135 0.67 0.02 4.08
CA CYS A 135 1.44 -1.13 4.57
C CYS A 135 0.56 -2.38 4.77
N SER A 136 -0.70 -2.21 5.18
CA SER A 136 -1.62 -3.32 5.43
C SER A 136 -2.01 -4.12 4.17
N LEU A 137 -2.08 -3.49 2.99
CA LEU A 137 -2.36 -4.22 1.75
C LEU A 137 -1.13 -4.99 1.28
N ASP A 138 0.05 -4.39 1.39
CA ASP A 138 1.30 -5.06 1.04
C ASP A 138 1.59 -6.23 1.98
N GLU A 139 1.35 -6.06 3.29
CA GLU A 139 1.38 -7.17 4.27
C GLU A 139 0.44 -8.31 3.86
N LEU A 140 -0.78 -8.00 3.41
CA LEU A 140 -1.72 -9.01 2.95
C LEU A 140 -1.18 -9.75 1.72
N MET A 141 -0.58 -9.04 0.78
CA MET A 141 -0.01 -9.63 -0.42
C MET A 141 1.21 -10.52 -0.10
N GLU A 142 2.04 -10.12 0.87
CA GLU A 142 3.16 -10.92 1.37
C GLU A 142 2.69 -12.16 2.16
N GLU A 143 1.77 -11.99 3.12
CA GLU A 143 1.18 -13.12 3.86
C GLU A 143 0.60 -14.18 2.90
N MET A 144 0.04 -13.73 1.77
CA MET A 144 -0.46 -14.63 0.75
C MET A 144 0.67 -15.27 -0.06
N ALA A 145 1.70 -14.50 -0.42
CA ALA A 145 2.86 -15.03 -1.13
C ALA A 145 3.58 -16.10 -0.29
N ASP A 146 3.81 -15.82 0.99
CA ASP A 146 4.49 -16.73 1.93
C ASP A 146 3.69 -18.04 2.17
N ARG A 147 2.35 -17.98 2.14
CA ARG A 147 1.53 -19.21 2.25
C ARG A 147 1.68 -20.15 1.07
N PHE A 148 2.07 -19.62 -0.08
CA PHE A 148 2.29 -20.40 -1.29
C PHE A 148 3.76 -20.74 -1.55
N GLU A 149 4.70 -20.12 -0.80
CA GLU A 149 6.10 -20.48 -0.75
C GLU A 149 6.29 -21.50 0.39
N GLN A 150 6.13 -22.80 0.10
CA GLN A 150 6.61 -23.82 1.04
C GLN A 150 8.14 -23.69 1.17
N PRO A 151 8.70 -23.76 2.40
CA PRO A 151 10.12 -23.58 2.65
C PRO A 151 10.92 -24.83 2.27
N ASP A 152 11.09 -25.08 0.97
CA ASP A 152 12.16 -25.94 0.47
C ASP A 152 13.29 -25.05 -0.07
N ALA A 153 14.08 -24.53 0.86
CA ALA A 153 15.15 -23.57 0.66
C ALA A 153 16.38 -24.13 -0.09
N GLN A 154 16.27 -25.19 -0.85
CA GLN A 154 17.40 -25.78 -1.56
C GLN A 154 17.28 -25.87 -3.09
N HIS A 155 16.17 -25.46 -3.69
CA HIS A 155 16.02 -25.45 -5.16
C HIS A 155 15.41 -24.17 -5.70
N GLU A 156 16.12 -23.07 -5.53
CA GLU A 156 15.77 -21.72 -5.99
C GLU A 156 15.92 -21.52 -7.53
N LYS A 157 16.02 -22.59 -8.29
CA LYS A 157 16.18 -22.50 -9.75
C LYS A 157 14.99 -23.16 -10.44
N LEU A 158 14.08 -22.28 -10.97
CA LEU A 158 13.10 -22.65 -11.98
C LEU A 158 12.11 -23.76 -11.56
N ASN A 159 11.34 -23.52 -10.49
CA ASN A 159 10.19 -24.37 -10.26
C ASN A 159 8.97 -23.79 -10.99
N PRO A 160 8.46 -24.40 -12.09
CA PRO A 160 7.26 -23.97 -12.81
C PRO A 160 6.02 -23.89 -11.90
N LEU A 161 6.02 -24.63 -10.78
CA LEU A 161 4.98 -24.61 -9.77
C LEU A 161 4.92 -23.24 -9.05
N ASN A 162 6.04 -22.60 -8.73
CA ASN A 162 6.06 -21.28 -8.07
C ASN A 162 5.54 -20.19 -9.00
N GLU A 163 5.84 -20.27 -10.28
CA GLU A 163 5.34 -19.30 -11.27
C GLU A 163 3.83 -19.49 -11.53
N ALA A 164 3.38 -20.71 -11.66
CA ALA A 164 1.96 -21.05 -11.76
C ALA A 164 1.18 -20.64 -10.50
N THR A 165 1.78 -20.78 -9.33
CA THR A 165 1.20 -20.40 -8.04
C THR A 165 1.08 -18.88 -7.92
N LYS A 166 2.10 -18.10 -8.31
CA LYS A 166 2.05 -16.64 -8.36
C LYS A 166 0.99 -16.12 -9.33
N ILE A 167 0.91 -16.71 -10.52
CA ILE A 167 -0.13 -16.36 -11.52
C ILE A 167 -1.52 -16.66 -10.95
N ARG A 168 -1.70 -17.81 -10.30
CA ARG A 168 -2.97 -18.19 -9.66
C ARG A 168 -3.35 -17.22 -8.53
N LEU A 169 -2.39 -16.81 -7.70
CA LEU A 169 -2.59 -15.84 -6.62
C LEU A 169 -3.03 -14.47 -7.16
N VAL A 170 -2.32 -13.96 -8.17
CA VAL A 170 -2.66 -12.68 -8.82
C VAL A 170 -4.05 -12.77 -9.46
N SER A 171 -4.38 -13.88 -10.12
CA SER A 171 -5.72 -14.11 -10.66
C SER A 171 -6.78 -14.12 -9.56
N GLN A 172 -6.53 -14.80 -8.45
CA GLN A 172 -7.45 -14.90 -7.33
C GLN A 172 -7.69 -13.54 -6.68
N ILE A 173 -6.64 -12.74 -6.43
CA ILE A 173 -6.76 -11.37 -5.93
C ILE A 173 -7.55 -10.49 -6.91
N SER A 174 -7.26 -10.61 -8.21
CA SER A 174 -7.97 -9.87 -9.26
C SER A 174 -9.48 -10.19 -9.27
N ASP A 175 -9.83 -11.45 -9.11
CA ASP A 175 -11.22 -11.89 -9.11
C ASP A 175 -11.95 -11.43 -7.84
N GLU A 176 -11.27 -11.45 -6.68
CA GLU A 176 -11.83 -10.91 -5.44
C GLU A 176 -11.99 -9.38 -5.48
N ILE A 177 -11.07 -8.65 -6.13
CA ILE A 177 -11.24 -7.21 -6.36
C ILE A 177 -12.45 -6.94 -7.25
N LYS A 178 -12.63 -7.69 -8.33
CA LYS A 178 -13.82 -7.58 -9.22
C LYS A 178 -15.13 -7.90 -8.52
N ALA A 179 -15.08 -8.74 -7.48
CA ALA A 179 -16.25 -9.09 -6.67
C ALA A 179 -16.61 -8.05 -5.59
N LEU A 180 -15.76 -7.02 -5.37
CA LEU A 180 -16.08 -5.90 -4.48
C LEU A 180 -17.21 -5.02 -5.08
N PRO A 181 -17.92 -4.24 -4.23
CA PRO A 181 -18.82 -3.20 -4.73
C PRO A 181 -18.10 -2.21 -5.65
N GLU A 182 -18.76 -1.75 -6.69
CA GLU A 182 -18.17 -0.86 -7.72
C GLU A 182 -17.45 0.37 -7.14
N ARG A 183 -18.00 0.99 -6.10
CA ARG A 183 -17.39 2.12 -5.41
C ARG A 183 -16.07 1.76 -4.74
N GLU A 184 -15.95 0.56 -4.17
CA GLU A 184 -14.72 0.07 -3.56
C GLU A 184 -13.67 -0.26 -4.63
N GLN A 185 -14.09 -0.88 -5.74
CA GLN A 185 -13.20 -1.12 -6.89
C GLN A 185 -12.64 0.19 -7.45
N THR A 186 -13.52 1.19 -7.67
CA THR A 186 -13.12 2.50 -8.17
C THR A 186 -12.14 3.20 -7.22
N LEU A 187 -12.43 3.14 -5.90
CA LEU A 187 -11.54 3.69 -4.88
C LEU A 187 -10.16 3.04 -4.92
N LEU A 188 -10.09 1.71 -4.94
CA LEU A 188 -8.81 0.99 -5.00
C LEU A 188 -8.05 1.32 -6.28
N ASN A 189 -8.73 1.43 -7.43
CA ASN A 189 -8.11 1.84 -8.69
C ASN A 189 -7.53 3.26 -8.59
N LEU A 190 -8.31 4.24 -8.13
CA LEU A 190 -7.85 5.62 -7.99
C LEU A 190 -6.67 5.72 -7.01
N TYR A 191 -6.72 4.99 -5.91
CA TYR A 191 -5.71 5.07 -4.86
C TYR A 191 -4.42 4.33 -5.21
N TYR A 192 -4.50 3.09 -5.74
CA TYR A 192 -3.33 2.24 -6.02
C TYR A 192 -2.82 2.34 -7.45
N GLN A 193 -3.70 2.47 -8.45
CA GLN A 193 -3.32 2.52 -9.86
C GLN A 193 -3.03 3.95 -10.33
N GLN A 194 -3.93 4.89 -9.97
CA GLN A 194 -3.77 6.30 -10.32
C GLN A 194 -2.95 7.08 -9.27
N GLU A 195 -2.65 6.43 -8.13
CA GLU A 195 -1.80 6.93 -7.06
C GLU A 195 -2.26 8.27 -6.45
N LEU A 196 -3.56 8.51 -6.46
CA LEU A 196 -4.17 9.68 -5.86
C LEU A 196 -4.18 9.57 -4.34
N ASN A 197 -4.06 10.70 -3.65
CA ASN A 197 -4.24 10.73 -2.20
C ASN A 197 -5.74 10.63 -1.82
N MET A 198 -6.03 10.34 -0.54
CA MET A 198 -7.42 10.12 -0.07
C MET A 198 -8.32 11.34 -0.30
N LYS A 199 -7.76 12.54 -0.19
CA LYS A 199 -8.49 13.80 -0.41
C LYS A 199 -8.87 13.97 -1.89
N GLU A 200 -7.95 13.69 -2.80
CA GLU A 200 -8.20 13.72 -4.25
C GLU A 200 -9.23 12.66 -4.67
N VAL A 201 -9.11 11.44 -4.12
CA VAL A 201 -10.10 10.39 -4.33
C VAL A 201 -11.48 10.84 -3.83
N GLY A 202 -11.55 11.51 -2.67
CA GLY A 202 -12.79 12.07 -2.13
C GLY A 202 -13.43 13.09 -3.06
N GLN A 203 -12.63 13.98 -3.64
CA GLN A 203 -13.11 14.96 -4.62
C GLN A 203 -13.70 14.29 -5.87
N ILE A 204 -13.04 13.26 -6.40
CA ILE A 204 -13.53 12.52 -7.57
C ILE A 204 -14.81 11.74 -7.28
N LEU A 205 -14.89 11.09 -6.11
CA LEU A 205 -16.04 10.30 -5.72
C LEU A 205 -17.19 11.13 -5.11
N GLY A 206 -16.99 12.44 -4.91
CA GLY A 206 -17.99 13.34 -4.30
C GLY A 206 -18.27 13.02 -2.83
N ILE A 207 -17.27 12.54 -2.09
CA ILE A 207 -17.36 12.17 -0.67
C ILE A 207 -16.21 12.76 0.14
N THR A 208 -16.35 12.81 1.46
CA THR A 208 -15.30 13.30 2.36
C THR A 208 -14.12 12.35 2.43
N GLU A 209 -12.94 12.87 2.78
CA GLU A 209 -11.73 12.07 3.00
C GLU A 209 -11.95 10.97 4.04
N THR A 210 -12.67 11.29 5.13
CA THR A 210 -13.10 10.32 6.14
C THR A 210 -13.85 9.15 5.52
N ARG A 211 -14.78 9.44 4.62
CA ARG A 211 -15.58 8.39 3.96
C ARG A 211 -14.75 7.55 3.01
N VAL A 212 -13.76 8.15 2.33
CA VAL A 212 -12.78 7.43 1.51
C VAL A 212 -11.98 6.45 2.38
N SER A 213 -11.43 6.93 3.52
CA SER A 213 -10.67 6.10 4.46
C SER A 213 -11.50 4.92 5.00
N GLN A 214 -12.78 5.16 5.34
CA GLN A 214 -13.70 4.10 5.76
C GLN A 214 -13.92 3.05 4.67
N LEU A 215 -14.22 3.51 3.44
CA LEU A 215 -14.44 2.61 2.30
C LEU A 215 -13.19 1.80 1.98
N HIS A 216 -12.01 2.43 2.05
CA HIS A 216 -10.74 1.77 1.86
C HIS A 216 -10.53 0.66 2.90
N SER A 217 -10.65 1.00 4.19
CA SER A 217 -10.52 0.02 5.28
C SER A 217 -11.51 -1.13 5.16
N GLN A 218 -12.74 -0.84 4.71
CA GLN A 218 -13.76 -1.85 4.49
C GLN A 218 -13.42 -2.76 3.31
N ALA A 219 -12.93 -2.20 2.20
CA ALA A 219 -12.50 -2.96 1.03
C ALA A 219 -11.34 -3.92 1.39
N ILE A 220 -10.30 -3.42 2.07
CA ILE A 220 -9.17 -4.23 2.52
C ILE A 220 -9.62 -5.35 3.47
N LYS A 221 -10.51 -5.03 4.43
CA LYS A 221 -11.05 -6.05 5.36
C LYS A 221 -11.85 -7.13 4.63
N ARG A 222 -12.63 -6.77 3.61
CA ARG A 222 -13.36 -7.74 2.78
C ARG A 222 -12.42 -8.63 1.98
N LEU A 223 -11.42 -8.03 1.33
CA LEU A 223 -10.40 -8.78 0.61
C LEU A 223 -9.70 -9.78 1.54
N ARG A 224 -9.22 -9.32 2.70
CA ARG A 224 -8.55 -10.18 3.69
C ARG A 224 -9.44 -11.35 4.13
N SER A 225 -10.71 -11.09 4.44
CA SER A 225 -11.66 -12.13 4.86
C SER A 225 -11.91 -13.17 3.76
N ARG A 226 -12.07 -12.75 2.51
CA ARG A 226 -12.34 -13.64 1.39
C ARG A 226 -11.11 -14.46 0.99
N LEU A 227 -9.95 -13.83 0.98
CA LEU A 227 -8.69 -14.51 0.67
C LEU A 227 -8.27 -15.50 1.76
N GLN A 228 -8.65 -15.24 3.03
CA GLN A 228 -8.44 -16.19 4.14
C GLN A 228 -9.42 -17.37 4.13
N LEU A 229 -10.62 -17.20 3.59
CA LEU A 229 -11.63 -18.26 3.50
C LEU A 229 -11.46 -19.13 2.25
N ALA A 230 -10.73 -18.64 1.24
CA ALA A 230 -10.46 -19.37 0.00
C ALA A 230 -9.24 -20.32 0.10
N SER A 231 -8.67 -20.46 1.29
CA SER A 231 -7.57 -21.40 1.63
C SER A 231 -8.16 -22.60 2.34
#